data_7c93331d6834cb4ac15508562962c125
#
_entry.id   7c93331d6834cb4ac15508562962c125
#
_cell.length_a   1.000
_cell.length_b   1.000
_cell.length_c   1.000
_cell.angle_alpha   90.00
_cell.angle_beta   90.00
_cell.angle_gamma   90.00
#
_symmetry.space_group_name_H-M   'P 1'
#
loop_
_entity.id
_entity.type
_entity.pdbx_description
1 polymer ?
#
loop_
_entity_poly.entity_id
_entity_poly.type
_entity_poly.pdbx_seq_one_letter_code
_entity_poly.pdbx_strand_id
1 'polypeptide(L)'
;MNTIAALIMGAAAAALVTALLGLAIIPWLRKLHFGQTILEIGPKWHEKKQGTPTMGGLMFIFGTIAAVAVAVITDKLLGGDIVDSSATGASIIELYTKFYSGIIFALSVALIGFADDYIKVVKKRNLGLTEKQKTVLQSLVIIAYLVSLYMGMGKEPYMFIPFAGNVRMGVFFWIFGFVVIYAAINAVNFTDGIDGLCSSVTITFGLSMCVIAYMHKFFGVSLMASVLIGGCAGFLVWNHNPAKVFMGDTGSMFLGGMVVAIAYALNCPLILLLTGIIYVIEGASDVLQIGYFKITHGKRIFKMAPIHHHFEMSGWSEKKIVAVFSIVNAVGGAAAIALMYFGGYAL
;
A
#
# COMPACT_ATOMS: atom_id res chain seq x y z
N MET A 1 27.71 2.57 -0.27
CA MET A 1 27.39 1.14 -0.52
C MET A 1 26.89 1.00 -1.96
N ASN A 2 27.04 -0.18 -2.60
CA ASN A 2 26.39 -0.39 -3.91
C ASN A 2 24.86 -0.32 -3.71
N THR A 3 24.15 0.46 -4.52
CA THR A 3 22.69 0.66 -4.43
C THR A 3 21.91 -0.66 -4.43
N ILE A 4 22.26 -1.60 -5.32
CA ILE A 4 21.61 -2.91 -5.39
C ILE A 4 21.79 -3.68 -4.08
N ALA A 5 22.99 -3.63 -3.49
CA ALA A 5 23.23 -4.28 -2.19
C ALA A 5 22.38 -3.65 -1.08
N ALA A 6 22.20 -2.32 -1.08
CA ALA A 6 21.34 -1.63 -0.14
C ALA A 6 19.87 -2.04 -0.28
N LEU A 7 19.36 -2.18 -1.52
CA LEU A 7 18.01 -2.62 -1.79
C LEU A 7 17.76 -4.05 -1.31
N ILE A 8 18.67 -4.97 -1.64
CA ILE A 8 18.59 -6.39 -1.21
C ILE A 8 18.67 -6.48 0.32
N MET A 9 19.60 -5.77 0.94
CA MET A 9 19.73 -5.74 2.40
C MET A 9 18.47 -5.19 3.07
N GLY A 10 17.92 -4.09 2.54
CA GLY A 10 16.67 -3.50 3.05
C GLY A 10 15.50 -4.48 2.95
N ALA A 11 15.30 -5.13 1.81
CA ALA A 11 14.26 -6.14 1.63
C ALA A 11 14.44 -7.34 2.57
N ALA A 12 15.66 -7.87 2.66
CA ALA A 12 15.97 -9.02 3.52
C ALA A 12 15.78 -8.68 5.00
N ALA A 13 16.23 -7.50 5.44
CA ALA A 13 16.04 -7.04 6.80
C ALA A 13 14.55 -6.86 7.13
N ALA A 14 13.77 -6.22 6.25
CA ALA A 14 12.33 -6.05 6.42
C ALA A 14 11.63 -7.43 6.52
N ALA A 15 11.95 -8.37 5.64
CA ALA A 15 11.36 -9.70 5.64
C ALA A 15 11.69 -10.46 6.93
N LEU A 16 12.96 -10.48 7.32
CA LEU A 16 13.42 -11.19 8.52
C LEU A 16 12.81 -10.61 9.80
N VAL A 17 12.88 -9.28 9.96
CA VAL A 17 12.33 -8.63 11.16
C VAL A 17 10.81 -8.84 11.23
N THR A 18 10.08 -8.68 10.12
CA THR A 18 8.63 -8.91 10.07
C THR A 18 8.28 -10.36 10.43
N ALA A 19 8.99 -11.33 9.86
CA ALA A 19 8.74 -12.75 10.15
C ALA A 19 9.02 -13.09 11.61
N LEU A 20 10.12 -12.59 12.18
CA LEU A 20 10.48 -12.81 13.58
C LEU A 20 9.51 -12.13 14.55
N LEU A 21 9.04 -10.92 14.24
CA LEU A 21 8.04 -10.22 15.06
C LEU A 21 6.74 -11.03 15.16
N GLY A 22 6.40 -11.85 14.17
CA GLY A 22 5.25 -12.75 14.23
C GLY A 22 5.29 -13.71 15.41
N LEU A 23 6.47 -14.18 15.80
CA LEU A 23 6.64 -15.07 16.96
C LEU A 23 6.23 -14.42 18.29
N ALA A 24 6.35 -13.10 18.41
CA ALA A 24 6.01 -12.35 19.61
C ALA A 24 4.60 -11.71 19.51
N ILE A 25 4.30 -11.07 18.38
CA ILE A 25 3.08 -10.28 18.21
C ILE A 25 1.85 -11.18 18.10
N ILE A 26 1.90 -12.31 17.40
CA ILE A 26 0.73 -13.20 17.26
C ILE A 26 0.28 -13.77 18.61
N PRO A 27 1.15 -14.34 19.46
CA PRO A 27 0.74 -14.78 20.79
C PRO A 27 0.23 -13.63 21.68
N TRP A 28 0.84 -12.44 21.56
CA TRP A 28 0.38 -11.27 22.29
C TRP A 28 -1.03 -10.83 21.87
N LEU A 29 -1.31 -10.74 20.57
CA LEU A 29 -2.65 -10.43 20.07
C LEU A 29 -3.69 -11.46 20.47
N ARG A 30 -3.33 -12.75 20.50
CA ARG A 30 -4.22 -13.82 20.99
C ARG A 30 -4.55 -13.67 22.48
N LYS A 31 -3.56 -13.32 23.32
CA LYS A 31 -3.79 -13.08 24.76
C LYS A 31 -4.74 -11.90 25.01
N LEU A 32 -4.68 -10.88 24.16
CA LEU A 32 -5.57 -9.72 24.24
C LEU A 32 -6.98 -10.00 23.67
N HIS A 33 -7.22 -11.22 23.16
CA HIS A 33 -8.50 -11.61 22.50
C HIS A 33 -8.82 -10.69 21.30
N PHE A 34 -7.82 -10.24 20.58
CA PHE A 34 -7.94 -9.43 19.37
C PHE A 34 -8.35 -10.28 18.15
N GLY A 35 -9.33 -11.16 18.33
CA GLY A 35 -9.89 -12.00 17.27
C GLY A 35 -10.95 -11.25 16.47
N GLN A 36 -10.89 -11.39 15.16
CA GLN A 36 -11.91 -10.82 14.27
C GLN A 36 -13.24 -11.54 14.48
N THR A 37 -14.32 -10.76 14.64
CA THR A 37 -15.70 -11.28 14.61
C THR A 37 -16.19 -11.20 13.17
N ILE A 38 -16.53 -12.35 12.59
CA ILE A 38 -17.02 -12.43 11.20
C ILE A 38 -18.50 -12.05 11.18
N LEU A 39 -18.86 -11.16 10.27
CA LEU A 39 -20.24 -10.74 10.07
C LEU A 39 -21.06 -11.87 9.42
N GLU A 40 -22.29 -12.10 9.88
CA GLU A 40 -23.23 -13.08 9.31
C GLU A 40 -23.56 -12.83 7.83
N ILE A 41 -23.33 -11.60 7.33
CA ILE A 41 -23.55 -11.20 5.94
C ILE A 41 -22.42 -11.70 5.01
N GLY A 42 -21.26 -12.13 5.58
CA GLY A 42 -20.13 -12.65 4.83
C GLY A 42 -20.33 -14.06 4.28
N PRO A 43 -19.42 -14.54 3.42
CA PRO A 43 -19.43 -15.92 2.94
C PRO A 43 -19.33 -16.90 4.11
N LYS A 44 -20.25 -17.89 4.20
CA LYS A 44 -20.34 -18.86 5.32
C LYS A 44 -19.04 -19.62 5.60
N TRP A 45 -18.19 -19.82 4.58
CA TRP A 45 -16.90 -20.50 4.76
C TRP A 45 -15.86 -19.66 5.51
N HIS A 46 -16.08 -18.35 5.67
CA HIS A 46 -15.23 -17.50 6.51
C HIS A 46 -15.48 -17.72 8.01
N GLU A 47 -16.58 -18.37 8.43
CA GLU A 47 -16.83 -18.71 9.83
C GLU A 47 -15.68 -19.49 10.47
N LYS A 48 -14.97 -20.32 9.70
CA LYS A 48 -13.78 -21.06 10.14
C LYS A 48 -12.59 -20.16 10.51
N LYS A 49 -12.60 -18.89 10.08
CA LYS A 49 -11.56 -17.87 10.36
C LYS A 49 -11.85 -17.07 11.63
N GLN A 50 -13.00 -17.34 12.28
CA GLN A 50 -13.39 -16.64 13.51
C GLN A 50 -12.35 -16.87 14.61
N GLY A 51 -11.97 -15.78 15.29
CA GLY A 51 -10.94 -15.83 16.34
C GLY A 51 -9.51 -15.72 15.83
N THR A 52 -9.27 -15.66 14.52
CA THR A 52 -7.94 -15.31 14.00
C THR A 52 -7.58 -13.89 14.44
N PRO A 53 -6.41 -13.66 15.06
CA PRO A 53 -6.04 -12.34 15.55
C PRO A 53 -5.90 -11.35 14.38
N THR A 54 -6.34 -10.11 14.59
CA THR A 54 -6.17 -8.96 13.68
C THR A 54 -5.06 -8.03 14.18
N MET A 55 -4.78 -6.94 13.46
CA MET A 55 -3.70 -5.98 13.72
C MET A 55 -2.28 -6.54 13.51
N GLY A 56 -2.14 -7.63 12.76
CA GLY A 56 -0.84 -8.18 12.37
C GLY A 56 -0.02 -7.22 11.49
N GLY A 57 -0.64 -6.19 10.94
CA GLY A 57 0.04 -5.12 10.22
C GLY A 57 1.17 -4.46 11.01
N LEU A 58 1.09 -4.43 12.33
CA LEU A 58 2.17 -3.93 13.20
C LEU A 58 3.50 -4.63 12.92
N MET A 59 3.48 -5.91 12.53
CA MET A 59 4.71 -6.68 12.25
C MET A 59 5.51 -6.07 11.10
N PHE A 60 4.86 -5.84 9.97
CA PHE A 60 5.57 -5.31 8.81
C PHE A 60 5.74 -3.78 8.87
N ILE A 61 4.93 -3.05 9.62
CA ILE A 61 5.18 -1.62 9.89
C ILE A 61 6.51 -1.47 10.63
N PHE A 62 6.69 -2.17 11.75
CA PHE A 62 7.96 -2.12 12.49
C PHE A 62 9.12 -2.71 11.67
N GLY A 63 8.88 -3.81 10.93
CA GLY A 63 9.89 -4.40 10.06
C GLY A 63 10.36 -3.46 8.97
N THR A 64 9.43 -2.76 8.31
CA THR A 64 9.75 -1.78 7.26
C THR A 64 10.51 -0.58 7.81
N ILE A 65 10.05 0.00 8.93
CA ILE A 65 10.74 1.15 9.57
C ILE A 65 12.16 0.78 9.99
N ALA A 66 12.32 -0.36 10.66
CA ALA A 66 13.63 -0.83 11.08
C ALA A 66 14.56 -1.04 9.88
N ALA A 67 14.06 -1.64 8.80
CA ALA A 67 14.84 -1.88 7.60
C ALA A 67 15.24 -0.58 6.88
N VAL A 68 14.34 0.41 6.78
CA VAL A 68 14.67 1.75 6.26
C VAL A 68 15.77 2.38 7.10
N ALA A 69 15.62 2.38 8.44
CA ALA A 69 16.61 2.96 9.32
C ALA A 69 17.98 2.28 9.17
N VAL A 70 18.02 0.95 9.15
CA VAL A 70 19.26 0.18 8.95
C VAL A 70 19.89 0.52 7.60
N ALA A 71 19.13 0.52 6.51
CA ALA A 71 19.67 0.80 5.18
C ALA A 71 20.22 2.22 5.06
N VAL A 72 19.47 3.23 5.51
CA VAL A 72 19.87 4.64 5.43
C VAL A 72 21.10 4.91 6.33
N ILE A 73 21.10 4.40 7.57
CA ILE A 73 22.23 4.58 8.50
C ILE A 73 23.48 3.90 7.95
N THR A 74 23.36 2.65 7.50
CA THR A 74 24.51 1.90 6.96
C THR A 74 25.09 2.58 5.75
N ASP A 75 24.24 3.06 4.83
CA ASP A 75 24.70 3.75 3.64
C ASP A 75 25.43 5.06 3.97
N LYS A 76 24.90 5.85 4.93
CA LYS A 76 25.57 7.06 5.42
C LYS A 76 26.91 6.78 6.09
N LEU A 77 26.99 5.74 6.92
CA LEU A 77 28.26 5.34 7.56
C LEU A 77 29.32 4.91 6.55
N LEU A 78 28.90 4.41 5.38
CA LEU A 78 29.77 4.05 4.26
C LEU A 78 30.04 5.21 3.29
N GLY A 79 29.65 6.43 3.65
CA GLY A 79 29.89 7.66 2.88
C GLY A 79 28.94 7.84 1.70
N GLY A 80 27.83 7.08 1.65
CA GLY A 80 26.76 7.23 0.65
C GLY A 80 25.59 8.10 1.17
N ASP A 81 24.67 8.41 0.27
CA ASP A 81 23.37 8.96 0.56
C ASP A 81 22.33 8.41 -0.43
N ILE A 82 21.67 7.32 -0.05
CA ILE A 82 20.73 6.62 -0.93
C ILE A 82 19.50 7.46 -1.28
N VAL A 83 19.20 8.49 -0.47
CA VAL A 83 18.08 9.40 -0.71
C VAL A 83 18.48 10.50 -1.69
N ASP A 84 19.74 10.97 -1.59
CA ASP A 84 20.31 11.95 -2.53
C ASP A 84 20.73 11.24 -3.83
N SER A 85 19.96 11.49 -4.86
CA SER A 85 20.21 11.00 -6.20
C SER A 85 20.53 12.18 -7.11
N SER A 86 21.75 12.69 -7.02
CA SER A 86 22.25 13.84 -7.80
C SER A 86 22.09 13.70 -9.32
N ALA A 87 21.79 12.49 -9.79
CA ALA A 87 21.59 12.17 -11.20
C ALA A 87 20.13 12.35 -11.68
N THR A 88 19.17 12.70 -10.82
CA THR A 88 17.75 12.80 -11.21
C THR A 88 17.34 14.19 -11.72
N GLY A 89 18.16 15.21 -11.51
CA GLY A 89 17.78 16.61 -11.79
C GLY A 89 16.79 17.23 -10.76
N ALA A 90 16.20 16.43 -9.86
CA ALA A 90 15.38 16.91 -8.77
C ALA A 90 16.25 17.56 -7.68
N SER A 91 15.71 18.54 -6.97
CA SER A 91 16.44 19.15 -5.86
C SER A 91 16.58 18.19 -4.68
N ILE A 92 17.68 18.30 -3.93
CA ILE A 92 17.91 17.52 -2.70
C ILE A 92 16.71 17.66 -1.75
N ILE A 93 16.17 18.89 -1.60
CA ILE A 93 15.01 19.16 -0.74
C ILE A 93 13.80 18.38 -1.23
N GLU A 94 13.56 18.30 -2.52
CA GLU A 94 12.46 17.55 -3.10
C GLU A 94 12.59 16.05 -2.80
N LEU A 95 13.77 15.46 -3.01
CA LEU A 95 14.02 14.04 -2.78
C LEU A 95 13.83 13.65 -1.33
N TYR A 96 14.42 14.42 -0.40
CA TYR A 96 14.27 14.18 1.04
C TYR A 96 12.83 14.38 1.50
N THR A 97 12.15 15.43 1.01
CA THR A 97 10.74 15.68 1.35
C THR A 97 9.88 14.50 0.92
N LYS A 98 10.00 14.03 -0.31
CA LYS A 98 9.22 12.90 -0.82
C LYS A 98 9.47 11.62 -0.04
N PHE A 99 10.73 11.34 0.27
CA PHE A 99 11.11 10.14 1.01
C PHE A 99 10.53 10.14 2.44
N TYR A 100 10.85 11.17 3.21
CA TYR A 100 10.46 11.21 4.62
C TYR A 100 8.97 11.52 4.81
N SER A 101 8.41 12.48 4.06
CA SER A 101 6.98 12.76 4.16
C SER A 101 6.12 11.61 3.69
N GLY A 102 6.59 10.82 2.72
CA GLY A 102 5.92 9.61 2.27
C GLY A 102 5.82 8.55 3.36
N ILE A 103 6.92 8.32 4.09
CA ILE A 103 6.92 7.38 5.23
C ILE A 103 6.03 7.90 6.36
N ILE A 104 6.14 9.19 6.70
CA ILE A 104 5.30 9.81 7.73
C ILE A 104 3.82 9.74 7.35
N PHE A 105 3.50 9.96 6.07
CA PHE A 105 2.14 9.83 5.55
C PHE A 105 1.61 8.41 5.73
N ALA A 106 2.37 7.39 5.33
CA ALA A 106 1.98 6.00 5.47
C ALA A 106 1.74 5.62 6.95
N LEU A 107 2.60 6.10 7.87
CA LEU A 107 2.44 5.90 9.31
C LEU A 107 1.21 6.62 9.84
N SER A 108 0.93 7.85 9.37
CA SER A 108 -0.24 8.62 9.80
C SER A 108 -1.55 7.93 9.36
N VAL A 109 -1.58 7.38 8.15
CA VAL A 109 -2.71 6.60 7.65
C VAL A 109 -2.84 5.28 8.44
N ALA A 110 -1.73 4.62 8.77
CA ALA A 110 -1.71 3.43 9.62
C ALA A 110 -2.26 3.70 11.02
N LEU A 111 -1.98 4.86 11.61
CA LEU A 111 -2.54 5.25 12.92
C LEU A 111 -4.06 5.38 12.89
N ILE A 112 -4.64 5.83 11.77
CA ILE A 112 -6.10 5.83 11.61
C ILE A 112 -6.63 4.40 11.59
N GLY A 113 -5.99 3.51 10.84
CA GLY A 113 -6.34 2.07 10.83
C GLY A 113 -6.17 1.42 12.20
N PHE A 114 -5.10 1.76 12.91
CA PHE A 114 -4.87 1.28 14.27
C PHE A 114 -5.97 1.73 15.22
N ALA A 115 -6.38 3.00 15.17
CA ALA A 115 -7.48 3.51 15.99
C ALA A 115 -8.79 2.78 15.68
N ASP A 116 -9.07 2.50 14.41
CA ASP A 116 -10.24 1.75 13.97
C ASP A 116 -10.24 0.31 14.54
N ASP A 117 -9.15 -0.42 14.35
CA ASP A 117 -8.98 -1.78 14.86
C ASP A 117 -9.04 -1.82 16.40
N TYR A 118 -8.35 -0.89 17.06
CA TYR A 118 -8.31 -0.82 18.52
C TYR A 118 -9.71 -0.59 19.12
N ILE A 119 -10.51 0.31 18.52
CA ILE A 119 -11.89 0.56 18.95
C ILE A 119 -12.75 -0.70 18.79
N LYS A 120 -12.64 -1.43 17.66
CA LYS A 120 -13.35 -2.68 17.41
C LYS A 120 -13.07 -3.69 18.53
N VAL A 121 -11.81 -3.84 18.87
CA VAL A 121 -11.36 -4.83 19.85
C VAL A 121 -11.73 -4.45 21.28
N VAL A 122 -11.40 -3.22 21.73
CA VAL A 122 -11.67 -2.77 23.10
C VAL A 122 -13.16 -2.73 23.39
N LYS A 123 -13.97 -2.31 22.41
CA LYS A 123 -15.43 -2.27 22.57
C LYS A 123 -16.12 -3.60 22.23
N LYS A 124 -15.37 -4.64 21.84
CA LYS A 124 -15.87 -5.97 21.44
C LYS A 124 -17.04 -5.87 20.46
N ARG A 125 -16.90 -5.03 19.45
CA ARG A 125 -17.92 -4.80 18.42
C ARG A 125 -17.27 -4.69 17.03
N ASN A 126 -18.05 -4.95 15.97
CA ASN A 126 -17.55 -4.85 14.59
C ASN A 126 -17.43 -3.41 14.05
N LEU A 127 -17.92 -2.42 14.81
CA LEU A 127 -17.87 -1.01 14.41
C LEU A 127 -16.70 -0.32 15.11
N GLY A 128 -15.70 0.08 14.31
CA GLY A 128 -14.59 0.92 14.71
C GLY A 128 -14.93 2.41 14.69
N LEU A 129 -14.16 3.17 13.96
CA LEU A 129 -14.48 4.56 13.62
C LEU A 129 -15.70 4.60 12.70
N THR A 130 -16.52 5.64 12.81
CA THR A 130 -17.59 5.87 11.83
C THR A 130 -16.97 6.24 10.48
N GLU A 131 -17.68 5.97 9.37
CA GLU A 131 -17.23 6.34 8.02
C GLU A 131 -16.86 7.83 7.94
N LYS A 132 -17.66 8.70 8.57
CA LYS A 132 -17.39 10.15 8.63
C LYS A 132 -16.08 10.46 9.36
N GLN A 133 -15.83 9.82 10.52
CA GLN A 133 -14.60 10.02 11.28
C GLN A 133 -13.39 9.55 10.48
N LYS A 134 -13.47 8.36 9.85
CA LYS A 134 -12.41 7.81 9.01
C LYS A 134 -12.11 8.74 7.83
N THR A 135 -13.14 9.21 7.14
CA THR A 135 -13.02 10.14 6.01
C THR A 135 -12.38 11.49 6.42
N VAL A 136 -12.81 12.07 7.55
CA VAL A 136 -12.25 13.35 8.03
C VAL A 136 -10.78 13.19 8.39
N LEU A 137 -10.42 12.14 9.15
CA LEU A 137 -9.02 11.89 9.53
C LEU A 137 -8.14 11.63 8.31
N GLN A 138 -8.59 10.79 7.36
CA GLN A 138 -7.88 10.58 6.10
C GLN A 138 -7.70 11.89 5.33
N SER A 139 -8.75 12.72 5.23
CA SER A 139 -8.69 13.99 4.52
C SER A 139 -7.64 14.94 5.12
N LEU A 140 -7.57 15.04 6.44
CA LEU A 140 -6.57 15.89 7.12
C LEU A 140 -5.14 15.41 6.81
N VAL A 141 -4.90 14.10 6.88
CA VAL A 141 -3.58 13.51 6.59
C VAL A 141 -3.22 13.68 5.11
N ILE A 142 -4.17 13.51 4.20
CA ILE A 142 -3.96 13.71 2.75
C ILE A 142 -3.61 15.17 2.46
N ILE A 143 -4.34 16.13 3.02
CA ILE A 143 -4.05 17.55 2.84
C ILE A 143 -2.64 17.89 3.35
N ALA A 144 -2.28 17.41 4.54
CA ALA A 144 -0.95 17.62 5.11
C ALA A 144 0.16 17.05 4.21
N TYR A 145 -0.06 15.85 3.64
CA TYR A 145 0.88 15.25 2.71
C TYR A 145 1.01 16.02 1.41
N LEU A 146 -0.12 16.47 0.81
CA LEU A 146 -0.10 17.31 -0.39
C LEU A 146 0.60 18.64 -0.15
N VAL A 147 0.42 19.26 1.03
CA VAL A 147 1.15 20.48 1.42
C VAL A 147 2.65 20.20 1.47
N SER A 148 3.08 19.09 2.07
CA SER A 148 4.50 18.74 2.13
C SER A 148 5.12 18.54 0.74
N LEU A 149 4.42 17.84 -0.17
CA LEU A 149 4.86 17.66 -1.55
C LEU A 149 4.93 19.00 -2.30
N TYR A 150 3.92 19.85 -2.16
CA TYR A 150 3.88 21.17 -2.77
C TYR A 150 5.07 22.04 -2.35
N MET A 151 5.39 22.03 -1.04
CA MET A 151 6.54 22.77 -0.51
C MET A 151 7.86 22.17 -0.98
N GLY A 152 7.99 20.84 -1.00
CA GLY A 152 9.19 20.14 -1.47
C GLY A 152 9.49 20.38 -2.96
N MET A 153 8.45 20.52 -3.78
CA MET A 153 8.55 20.86 -5.22
C MET A 153 8.70 22.37 -5.48
N GLY A 154 9.08 23.17 -4.49
CA GLY A 154 9.28 24.61 -4.65
C GLY A 154 8.02 25.40 -5.01
N LYS A 155 6.84 24.91 -4.64
CA LYS A 155 5.51 25.48 -4.92
C LYS A 155 5.09 25.42 -6.41
N GLU A 156 5.81 24.66 -7.21
CA GLU A 156 5.51 24.43 -8.63
C GLU A 156 5.24 22.92 -8.87
N PRO A 157 4.09 22.38 -8.43
CA PRO A 157 3.83 20.97 -8.56
C PRO A 157 3.66 20.57 -10.02
N TYR A 158 4.33 19.49 -10.39
CA TYR A 158 4.25 18.89 -11.71
C TYR A 158 3.97 17.39 -11.62
N MET A 159 3.43 16.83 -12.69
CA MET A 159 3.23 15.41 -12.86
C MET A 159 3.91 14.97 -14.15
N PHE A 160 4.64 13.89 -14.08
CA PHE A 160 5.18 13.25 -15.26
C PHE A 160 4.10 12.42 -15.96
N ILE A 161 3.92 12.65 -17.25
CA ILE A 161 3.04 11.87 -18.12
C ILE A 161 3.91 11.25 -19.21
N PRO A 162 3.97 9.91 -19.32
CA PRO A 162 4.73 9.24 -20.37
C PRO A 162 4.40 9.82 -21.75
N PHE A 163 5.41 10.02 -22.57
CA PHE A 163 5.39 10.67 -23.90
C PHE A 163 5.04 12.16 -23.93
N ALA A 164 4.45 12.72 -22.87
CA ALA A 164 4.13 14.15 -22.77
C ALA A 164 5.12 14.93 -21.90
N GLY A 165 5.91 14.23 -21.07
CA GLY A 165 6.88 14.85 -20.17
C GLY A 165 6.26 15.45 -18.90
N ASN A 166 6.93 16.44 -18.31
CA ASN A 166 6.50 17.09 -17.08
C ASN A 166 5.41 18.13 -17.35
N VAL A 167 4.22 17.89 -16.80
CA VAL A 167 3.06 18.77 -16.91
C VAL A 167 2.84 19.51 -15.60
N ARG A 168 2.84 20.85 -15.63
CA ARG A 168 2.53 21.67 -14.45
C ARG A 168 1.07 21.49 -14.05
N MET A 169 0.83 21.20 -12.79
CA MET A 169 -0.50 20.84 -12.28
C MET A 169 -1.31 22.03 -11.77
N GLY A 170 -0.64 23.10 -11.29
CA GLY A 170 -1.32 24.25 -10.71
C GLY A 170 -2.35 23.85 -9.63
N VAL A 171 -3.56 24.44 -9.71
CA VAL A 171 -4.66 24.15 -8.76
C VAL A 171 -5.15 22.70 -8.89
N PHE A 172 -5.01 22.10 -10.07
CA PHE A 172 -5.44 20.72 -10.31
C PHE A 172 -4.67 19.71 -9.45
N PHE A 173 -3.44 20.04 -9.02
CA PHE A 173 -2.66 19.23 -8.09
C PHE A 173 -3.43 18.87 -6.82
N TRP A 174 -4.14 19.82 -6.24
CA TRP A 174 -4.86 19.61 -4.98
C TRP A 174 -6.08 18.70 -5.16
N ILE A 175 -6.89 18.96 -6.19
CA ILE A 175 -8.12 18.21 -6.43
C ILE A 175 -7.79 16.78 -6.88
N PHE A 176 -6.95 16.67 -7.89
CA PHE A 176 -6.52 15.37 -8.44
C PHE A 176 -5.76 14.57 -7.38
N GLY A 177 -4.80 15.21 -6.69
CA GLY A 177 -4.03 14.57 -5.64
C GLY A 177 -4.92 14.03 -4.52
N PHE A 178 -5.86 14.84 -4.03
CA PHE A 178 -6.79 14.41 -2.99
C PHE A 178 -7.60 13.18 -3.42
N VAL A 179 -8.22 13.24 -4.59
CA VAL A 179 -9.08 12.15 -5.11
C VAL A 179 -8.29 10.87 -5.31
N VAL A 180 -7.13 10.95 -5.96
CA VAL A 180 -6.29 9.76 -6.24
C VAL A 180 -5.77 9.15 -4.95
N ILE A 181 -5.28 9.95 -4.01
CA ILE A 181 -4.74 9.44 -2.75
C ILE A 181 -5.84 8.79 -1.91
N TYR A 182 -6.99 9.46 -1.78
CA TYR A 182 -8.13 8.93 -1.03
C TYR A 182 -8.63 7.60 -1.63
N ALA A 183 -8.78 7.56 -2.96
CA ALA A 183 -9.20 6.35 -3.66
C ALA A 183 -8.18 5.21 -3.50
N ALA A 184 -6.88 5.49 -3.66
CA ALA A 184 -5.83 4.48 -3.57
C ALA A 184 -5.71 3.87 -2.17
N ILE A 185 -5.74 4.68 -1.10
CA ILE A 185 -5.69 4.17 0.28
C ILE A 185 -6.86 3.20 0.52
N ASN A 186 -8.07 3.59 0.15
CA ASN A 186 -9.24 2.76 0.38
C ASN A 186 -9.28 1.54 -0.54
N ALA A 187 -8.82 1.65 -1.78
CA ALA A 187 -8.73 0.51 -2.71
C ALA A 187 -7.77 -0.58 -2.20
N VAL A 188 -6.61 -0.19 -1.64
CA VAL A 188 -5.69 -1.13 -1.00
C VAL A 188 -6.33 -1.77 0.24
N ASN A 189 -7.04 -0.98 1.04
CA ASN A 189 -7.76 -1.49 2.22
C ASN A 189 -8.85 -2.51 1.81
N PHE A 190 -9.61 -2.27 0.74
CA PHE A 190 -10.61 -3.21 0.21
C PHE A 190 -9.99 -4.49 -0.33
N THR A 191 -8.73 -4.46 -0.76
CA THR A 191 -8.02 -5.65 -1.26
C THR A 191 -7.65 -6.63 -0.13
N ASP A 192 -7.70 -6.22 1.16
CA ASP A 192 -7.42 -7.08 2.31
C ASP A 192 -8.65 -7.91 2.74
N GLY A 193 -9.31 -8.60 1.81
CA GLY A 193 -10.52 -9.39 2.09
C GLY A 193 -10.29 -10.90 2.22
N ILE A 194 -9.19 -11.43 1.67
CA ILE A 194 -8.83 -12.86 1.74
C ILE A 194 -7.36 -13.07 2.08
N ASP A 195 -7.04 -14.26 2.61
CA ASP A 195 -5.71 -14.61 3.12
C ASP A 195 -4.62 -14.40 2.07
N GLY A 196 -3.66 -13.51 2.36
CA GLY A 196 -2.47 -13.27 1.55
C GLY A 196 -2.69 -12.40 0.31
N LEU A 197 -3.91 -11.99 -0.05
CA LEU A 197 -4.17 -11.27 -1.30
C LEU A 197 -3.47 -9.90 -1.29
N CYS A 198 -3.77 -9.06 -0.32
CA CYS A 198 -3.24 -7.70 -0.27
C CYS A 198 -1.71 -7.69 -0.26
N SER A 199 -1.08 -8.55 0.57
CA SER A 199 0.38 -8.67 0.64
C SER A 199 1.01 -9.15 -0.68
N SER A 200 0.39 -10.13 -1.36
CA SER A 200 0.91 -10.68 -2.62
C SER A 200 0.82 -9.67 -3.76
N VAL A 201 -0.29 -8.95 -3.86
CA VAL A 201 -0.47 -7.84 -4.82
C VAL A 201 0.51 -6.70 -4.53
N THR A 202 0.73 -6.37 -3.24
CA THR A 202 1.69 -5.33 -2.84
C THR A 202 3.14 -5.73 -3.20
N ILE A 203 3.50 -7.01 -3.13
CA ILE A 203 4.83 -7.47 -3.57
C ILE A 203 5.00 -7.21 -5.08
N THR A 204 4.03 -7.57 -5.91
CA THR A 204 4.12 -7.35 -7.36
C THR A 204 4.12 -5.87 -7.73
N PHE A 205 3.36 -5.04 -7.02
CA PHE A 205 3.44 -3.58 -7.09
C PHE A 205 4.85 -3.10 -6.74
N GLY A 206 5.38 -3.52 -5.58
CA GLY A 206 6.70 -3.12 -5.10
C GLY A 206 7.82 -3.49 -6.06
N LEU A 207 7.76 -4.70 -6.66
CA LEU A 207 8.75 -5.15 -7.66
C LEU A 207 8.77 -4.22 -8.88
N SER A 208 7.62 -3.90 -9.46
CA SER A 208 7.56 -2.99 -10.61
C SER A 208 8.02 -1.58 -10.26
N MET A 209 7.60 -1.04 -9.11
CA MET A 209 8.00 0.30 -8.68
C MET A 209 9.47 0.39 -8.29
N CYS A 210 10.05 -0.67 -7.71
CA CYS A 210 11.49 -0.75 -7.42
C CYS A 210 12.31 -0.67 -8.71
N VAL A 211 11.90 -1.42 -9.75
CA VAL A 211 12.57 -1.39 -11.07
C VAL A 211 12.43 -0.01 -11.71
N ILE A 212 11.22 0.56 -11.77
CA ILE A 212 10.97 1.88 -12.35
C ILE A 212 11.81 2.94 -11.64
N ALA A 213 11.76 2.99 -10.31
CA ALA A 213 12.51 3.95 -9.52
C ALA A 213 14.05 3.80 -9.72
N TYR A 214 14.52 2.55 -9.78
CA TYR A 214 15.95 2.27 -10.03
C TYR A 214 16.40 2.72 -11.42
N MET A 215 15.61 2.43 -12.47
CA MET A 215 15.90 2.85 -13.85
C MET A 215 16.04 4.37 -13.96
N HIS A 216 15.24 5.10 -13.22
CA HIS A 216 15.24 6.57 -13.21
C HIS A 216 16.08 7.17 -12.08
N LYS A 217 16.91 6.34 -11.41
CA LYS A 217 17.87 6.75 -10.37
C LYS A 217 17.26 7.37 -9.12
N PHE A 218 15.99 7.12 -8.85
CA PHE A 218 15.33 7.47 -7.57
C PHE A 218 15.61 6.39 -6.53
N PHE A 219 16.84 6.30 -6.06
CA PHE A 219 17.28 5.19 -5.22
C PHE A 219 16.60 5.15 -3.85
N GLY A 220 16.27 6.30 -3.26
CA GLY A 220 15.45 6.35 -2.04
C GLY A 220 14.06 5.74 -2.25
N VAL A 221 13.43 6.01 -3.40
CA VAL A 221 12.12 5.43 -3.75
C VAL A 221 12.24 3.93 -4.01
N SER A 222 13.33 3.50 -4.68
CA SER A 222 13.64 2.07 -4.86
C SER A 222 13.78 1.38 -3.50
N LEU A 223 14.42 2.03 -2.51
CA LEU A 223 14.52 1.50 -1.16
C LEU A 223 13.15 1.38 -0.50
N MET A 224 12.27 2.41 -0.60
CA MET A 224 10.90 2.32 -0.07
C MET A 224 10.15 1.11 -0.65
N ALA A 225 10.22 0.91 -1.97
CA ALA A 225 9.60 -0.21 -2.64
C ALA A 225 10.21 -1.56 -2.20
N SER A 226 11.53 -1.64 -2.08
CA SER A 226 12.27 -2.83 -1.68
C SER A 226 11.92 -3.28 -0.25
N VAL A 227 11.92 -2.36 0.72
CA VAL A 227 11.54 -2.71 2.10
C VAL A 227 10.07 -3.08 2.22
N LEU A 228 9.20 -2.49 1.39
CA LEU A 228 7.79 -2.86 1.32
C LEU A 228 7.61 -4.30 0.83
N ILE A 229 8.35 -4.69 -0.22
CA ILE A 229 8.39 -6.10 -0.70
C ILE A 229 8.80 -7.02 0.45
N GLY A 230 9.89 -6.69 1.14
CA GLY A 230 10.39 -7.49 2.25
C GLY A 230 9.37 -7.61 3.39
N GLY A 231 8.78 -6.49 3.81
CA GLY A 231 7.74 -6.47 4.84
C GLY A 231 6.56 -7.36 4.50
N CYS A 232 6.03 -7.27 3.28
CA CYS A 232 4.93 -8.11 2.82
C CYS A 232 5.34 -9.59 2.71
N ALA A 233 6.55 -9.89 2.23
CA ALA A 233 7.06 -11.26 2.15
C ALA A 233 7.21 -11.90 3.55
N GLY A 234 7.76 -11.15 4.52
CA GLY A 234 7.87 -11.60 5.90
C GLY A 234 6.50 -11.80 6.56
N PHE A 235 5.51 -10.96 6.23
CA PHE A 235 4.14 -11.10 6.73
C PHE A 235 3.42 -12.31 6.12
N LEU A 236 3.64 -12.63 4.85
CA LEU A 236 3.06 -13.80 4.20
C LEU A 236 3.44 -15.13 4.87
N VAL A 237 4.55 -15.21 5.60
CA VAL A 237 4.89 -16.39 6.43
C VAL A 237 3.73 -16.75 7.39
N TRP A 238 2.97 -15.75 7.82
CA TRP A 238 1.90 -15.88 8.79
C TRP A 238 0.49 -15.68 8.21
N ASN A 239 0.39 -14.92 7.11
CA ASN A 239 -0.90 -14.51 6.52
C ASN A 239 -1.30 -15.33 5.28
N HIS A 240 -0.43 -16.23 4.76
CA HIS A 240 -0.84 -17.12 3.66
C HIS A 240 -1.96 -18.08 4.10
N ASN A 241 -2.79 -18.52 3.16
CA ASN A 241 -3.94 -19.38 3.45
C ASN A 241 -3.54 -20.81 3.90
N PRO A 242 -4.00 -21.27 5.08
CA PRO A 242 -4.85 -20.59 6.05
C PRO A 242 -4.08 -19.59 6.93
N ALA A 243 -4.59 -18.37 7.04
CA ALA A 243 -3.93 -17.29 7.78
C ALA A 243 -3.88 -17.54 9.29
N LYS A 244 -2.74 -17.25 9.91
CA LYS A 244 -2.54 -17.28 11.38
C LYS A 244 -2.78 -15.93 12.03
N VAL A 245 -2.83 -14.87 11.23
CA VAL A 245 -3.05 -13.48 11.62
C VAL A 245 -3.53 -12.68 10.42
N PHE A 246 -4.46 -11.74 10.63
CA PHE A 246 -4.88 -10.74 9.63
C PHE A 246 -4.14 -9.42 9.85
N MET A 247 -3.88 -8.67 8.76
CA MET A 247 -3.18 -7.40 8.90
C MET A 247 -4.04 -6.33 9.57
N GLY A 248 -5.35 -6.39 9.39
CA GLY A 248 -6.32 -5.40 9.88
C GLY A 248 -6.23 -4.07 9.12
N ASP A 249 -7.10 -3.13 9.49
CA ASP A 249 -7.07 -1.77 8.95
C ASP A 249 -5.73 -1.07 9.24
N THR A 250 -5.09 -1.41 10.37
CA THR A 250 -3.72 -0.98 10.71
C THR A 250 -2.74 -1.26 9.59
N GLY A 251 -2.76 -2.49 9.08
CA GLY A 251 -1.80 -2.92 8.05
C GLY A 251 -2.19 -2.47 6.65
N SER A 252 -3.43 -2.70 6.24
CA SER A 252 -3.88 -2.39 4.89
C SER A 252 -3.84 -0.89 4.58
N MET A 253 -4.15 -0.04 5.57
CA MET A 253 -4.01 1.41 5.42
C MET A 253 -2.54 1.85 5.34
N PHE A 254 -1.62 1.23 6.11
CA PHE A 254 -0.18 1.46 5.93
C PHE A 254 0.28 1.12 4.52
N LEU A 255 -0.12 -0.05 4.00
CA LEU A 255 0.21 -0.44 2.63
C LEU A 255 -0.34 0.56 1.61
N GLY A 256 -1.59 1.01 1.78
CA GLY A 256 -2.18 2.06 0.95
C GLY A 256 -1.38 3.36 0.98
N GLY A 257 -0.94 3.78 2.17
CA GLY A 257 -0.08 4.95 2.34
C GLY A 257 1.28 4.80 1.63
N MET A 258 1.92 3.63 1.75
CA MET A 258 3.20 3.34 1.08
C MET A 258 3.05 3.28 -0.45
N VAL A 259 1.98 2.65 -0.96
CA VAL A 259 1.66 2.59 -2.40
C VAL A 259 1.53 4.00 -2.98
N VAL A 260 0.80 4.88 -2.30
CA VAL A 260 0.67 6.29 -2.67
C VAL A 260 2.01 7.01 -2.60
N ALA A 261 2.73 6.88 -1.47
CA ALA A 261 4.00 7.57 -1.25
C ALA A 261 5.03 7.26 -2.35
N ILE A 262 5.16 5.98 -2.72
CA ILE A 262 6.09 5.54 -3.77
C ILE A 262 5.70 6.11 -5.14
N ALA A 263 4.42 6.12 -5.50
CA ALA A 263 3.95 6.65 -6.79
C ALA A 263 4.12 8.17 -6.90
N TYR A 264 3.79 8.90 -5.82
CA TYR A 264 3.94 10.35 -5.78
C TYR A 264 5.41 10.80 -5.68
N ALA A 265 6.27 9.99 -5.06
CA ALA A 265 7.70 10.26 -5.04
C ALA A 265 8.33 10.25 -6.45
N LEU A 266 7.78 9.47 -7.38
CA LEU A 266 8.15 9.47 -8.79
C LEU A 266 7.44 10.56 -9.61
N ASN A 267 6.66 11.44 -9.02
CA ASN A 267 5.81 12.41 -9.74
C ASN A 267 4.89 11.78 -10.81
N CYS A 268 4.63 10.49 -10.74
CA CYS A 268 3.83 9.76 -11.72
C CYS A 268 2.68 8.97 -11.06
N PRO A 269 1.73 9.62 -10.37
CA PRO A 269 0.64 8.92 -9.69
C PRO A 269 -0.26 8.12 -10.66
N LEU A 270 -0.34 8.49 -11.94
CA LEU A 270 -1.09 7.75 -12.94
C LEU A 270 -0.54 6.33 -13.19
N ILE A 271 0.73 6.08 -12.84
CA ILE A 271 1.32 4.75 -12.99
C ILE A 271 0.62 3.69 -12.11
N LEU A 272 -0.09 4.13 -11.07
CA LEU A 272 -0.92 3.26 -10.23
C LEU A 272 -2.00 2.53 -11.00
N LEU A 273 -2.47 3.07 -12.12
CA LEU A 273 -3.45 2.41 -12.99
C LEU A 273 -2.93 1.10 -13.57
N LEU A 274 -1.62 0.97 -13.70
CA LEU A 274 -0.96 -0.24 -14.20
C LEU A 274 -0.28 -1.03 -13.08
N THR A 275 0.56 -0.39 -12.26
CA THR A 275 1.31 -1.08 -11.21
C THR A 275 0.42 -1.56 -10.07
N GLY A 276 -0.74 -0.94 -9.86
CA GLY A 276 -1.74 -1.27 -8.87
C GLY A 276 -3.09 -1.65 -9.50
N ILE A 277 -3.09 -2.24 -10.69
CA ILE A 277 -4.33 -2.51 -11.45
C ILE A 277 -5.36 -3.32 -10.66
N ILE A 278 -4.90 -4.23 -9.80
CA ILE A 278 -5.80 -5.00 -8.94
C ILE A 278 -6.47 -4.09 -7.90
N TYR A 279 -5.75 -3.16 -7.28
CA TYR A 279 -6.37 -2.20 -6.37
C TYR A 279 -7.44 -1.36 -7.08
N VAL A 280 -7.14 -0.93 -8.32
CA VAL A 280 -8.09 -0.18 -9.14
C VAL A 280 -9.35 -1.00 -9.42
N ILE A 281 -9.20 -2.27 -9.79
CA ILE A 281 -10.31 -3.18 -10.07
C ILE A 281 -11.14 -3.45 -8.80
N GLU A 282 -10.49 -3.70 -7.67
CA GLU A 282 -11.16 -3.91 -6.37
C GLU A 282 -11.99 -2.67 -5.98
N GLY A 283 -11.37 -1.50 -5.94
CA GLY A 283 -12.06 -0.25 -5.60
C GLY A 283 -13.16 0.11 -6.61
N ALA A 284 -12.91 -0.05 -7.90
CA ALA A 284 -13.90 0.22 -8.94
C ALA A 284 -15.09 -0.73 -8.83
N SER A 285 -14.88 -2.00 -8.51
CA SER A 285 -15.96 -2.97 -8.35
C SER A 285 -16.93 -2.58 -7.22
N ASP A 286 -16.40 -2.05 -6.10
CA ASP A 286 -17.23 -1.54 -5.01
C ASP A 286 -18.05 -0.32 -5.43
N VAL A 287 -17.40 0.68 -6.02
CA VAL A 287 -18.07 1.90 -6.47
C VAL A 287 -19.17 1.58 -7.48
N LEU A 288 -18.88 0.72 -8.47
CA LEU A 288 -19.85 0.30 -9.49
C LEU A 288 -21.01 -0.48 -8.85
N GLN A 289 -20.71 -1.42 -7.96
CA GLN A 289 -21.75 -2.21 -7.28
C GLN A 289 -22.67 -1.33 -6.45
N ILE A 290 -22.12 -0.44 -5.61
CA ILE A 290 -22.90 0.47 -4.76
C ILE A 290 -23.72 1.42 -5.62
N GLY A 291 -23.13 2.01 -6.66
CA GLY A 291 -23.83 2.93 -7.57
C GLY A 291 -25.00 2.23 -8.28
N TYR A 292 -24.74 1.08 -8.88
CA TYR A 292 -25.76 0.31 -9.59
C TYR A 292 -26.88 -0.17 -8.66
N PHE A 293 -26.53 -0.66 -7.47
CA PHE A 293 -27.49 -1.11 -6.46
C PHE A 293 -28.46 0.01 -6.05
N LYS A 294 -27.94 1.23 -5.85
CA LYS A 294 -28.74 2.42 -5.52
C LYS A 294 -29.67 2.82 -6.69
N ILE A 295 -29.13 2.90 -7.91
CA ILE A 295 -29.90 3.33 -9.10
C ILE A 295 -30.99 2.32 -9.45
N THR A 296 -30.72 1.01 -9.29
CA THR A 296 -31.64 -0.06 -9.70
C THR A 296 -32.51 -0.59 -8.55
N HIS A 297 -32.46 0.07 -7.36
CA HIS A 297 -33.21 -0.30 -6.19
C HIS A 297 -33.03 -1.78 -5.79
N GLY A 298 -31.77 -2.23 -5.75
CA GLY A 298 -31.41 -3.52 -5.18
C GLY A 298 -30.83 -4.57 -6.14
N LYS A 299 -30.70 -4.29 -7.45
CA LYS A 299 -30.02 -5.21 -8.38
C LYS A 299 -28.49 -5.13 -8.19
N ARG A 300 -27.84 -6.25 -8.44
CA ARG A 300 -26.37 -6.37 -8.31
C ARG A 300 -25.73 -6.66 -9.67
N ILE A 301 -24.56 -6.03 -9.95
CA ILE A 301 -23.71 -6.37 -11.10
C ILE A 301 -22.91 -7.63 -10.77
N PHE A 302 -22.21 -7.60 -9.65
CA PHE A 302 -21.40 -8.70 -9.16
C PHE A 302 -22.18 -9.49 -8.09
N LYS A 303 -21.89 -10.78 -7.92
CA LYS A 303 -22.45 -11.59 -6.84
C LYS A 303 -22.19 -10.95 -5.47
N MET A 304 -20.97 -10.41 -5.30
CA MET A 304 -20.53 -9.64 -4.14
C MET A 304 -19.39 -8.70 -4.59
N ALA A 305 -19.21 -7.56 -3.94
CA ALA A 305 -18.07 -6.67 -4.06
C ALA A 305 -17.38 -6.55 -2.69
N PRO A 306 -16.05 -6.34 -2.65
CA PRO A 306 -15.11 -6.22 -3.77
C PRO A 306 -15.02 -7.46 -4.67
N ILE A 307 -14.36 -7.33 -5.85
CA ILE A 307 -14.43 -8.34 -6.91
C ILE A 307 -13.86 -9.71 -6.52
N HIS A 308 -12.89 -9.79 -5.59
CA HIS A 308 -12.38 -11.07 -5.10
C HIS A 308 -13.50 -11.94 -4.51
N HIS A 309 -14.47 -11.37 -3.79
CA HIS A 309 -15.63 -12.10 -3.29
C HIS A 309 -16.56 -12.62 -4.39
N HIS A 310 -16.66 -11.90 -5.52
CA HIS A 310 -17.39 -12.40 -6.68
C HIS A 310 -16.78 -13.71 -7.20
N PHE A 311 -15.45 -13.81 -7.25
CA PHE A 311 -14.76 -15.03 -7.68
C PHE A 311 -14.86 -16.15 -6.64
N GLU A 312 -14.80 -15.85 -5.33
CA GLU A 312 -15.07 -16.83 -4.27
C GLU A 312 -16.48 -17.43 -4.44
N MET A 313 -17.51 -16.57 -4.58
CA MET A 313 -18.89 -16.99 -4.82
C MET A 313 -19.10 -17.69 -6.16
N SER A 314 -18.12 -17.63 -7.04
CA SER A 314 -18.09 -18.36 -8.32
C SER A 314 -17.28 -19.65 -8.24
N GLY A 315 -16.87 -20.06 -7.02
CA GLY A 315 -16.22 -21.35 -6.74
C GLY A 315 -14.69 -21.35 -6.89
N TRP A 316 -14.05 -20.18 -6.96
CA TRP A 316 -12.60 -20.11 -6.94
C TRP A 316 -12.08 -20.24 -5.49
N SER A 317 -10.99 -20.99 -5.30
CA SER A 317 -10.31 -21.03 -4.01
C SER A 317 -9.53 -19.73 -3.79
N GLU A 318 -9.35 -19.31 -2.51
CA GLU A 318 -8.55 -18.13 -2.16
C GLU A 318 -7.15 -18.20 -2.80
N LYS A 319 -6.48 -19.35 -2.74
CA LYS A 319 -5.16 -19.54 -3.36
C LYS A 319 -5.15 -19.24 -4.87
N LYS A 320 -6.23 -19.66 -5.58
CA LYS A 320 -6.36 -19.38 -7.01
C LYS A 320 -6.57 -17.88 -7.27
N ILE A 321 -7.40 -17.22 -6.46
CA ILE A 321 -7.64 -15.77 -6.58
C ILE A 321 -6.34 -15.01 -6.34
N VAL A 322 -5.62 -15.31 -5.25
CA VAL A 322 -4.33 -14.69 -4.92
C VAL A 322 -3.33 -14.87 -6.06
N ALA A 323 -3.18 -16.08 -6.60
CA ALA A 323 -2.26 -16.33 -7.70
C ALA A 323 -2.62 -15.56 -8.97
N VAL A 324 -3.90 -15.62 -9.40
CA VAL A 324 -4.33 -14.95 -10.63
C VAL A 324 -4.23 -13.42 -10.48
N PHE A 325 -4.68 -12.86 -9.36
CA PHE A 325 -4.62 -11.42 -9.12
C PHE A 325 -3.18 -10.92 -9.06
N SER A 326 -2.28 -11.66 -8.40
CA SER A 326 -0.86 -11.32 -8.38
C SER A 326 -0.23 -11.37 -9.78
N ILE A 327 -0.59 -12.35 -10.61
CA ILE A 327 -0.12 -12.44 -12.01
C ILE A 327 -0.65 -11.25 -12.83
N VAL A 328 -1.94 -10.93 -12.72
CA VAL A 328 -2.53 -9.78 -13.44
C VAL A 328 -1.85 -8.48 -13.02
N ASN A 329 -1.61 -8.30 -11.71
CA ASN A 329 -0.89 -7.12 -11.21
C ASN A 329 0.56 -7.07 -11.70
N ALA A 330 1.25 -8.21 -11.76
CA ALA A 330 2.61 -8.30 -12.29
C ALA A 330 2.66 -7.96 -13.79
N VAL A 331 1.70 -8.42 -14.58
CA VAL A 331 1.57 -8.05 -16.00
C VAL A 331 1.33 -6.54 -16.15
N GLY A 332 0.44 -5.95 -15.35
CA GLY A 332 0.27 -4.51 -15.30
C GLY A 332 1.57 -3.78 -14.93
N GLY A 333 2.29 -4.29 -13.94
CA GLY A 333 3.60 -3.78 -13.55
C GLY A 333 4.66 -3.85 -14.67
N ALA A 334 4.71 -4.96 -15.41
CA ALA A 334 5.59 -5.09 -16.58
C ALA A 334 5.23 -4.09 -17.69
N ALA A 335 3.93 -3.88 -17.94
CA ALA A 335 3.47 -2.86 -18.87
C ALA A 335 3.86 -1.44 -18.40
N ALA A 336 3.78 -1.17 -17.09
CA ALA A 336 4.21 0.10 -16.52
C ALA A 336 5.72 0.33 -16.68
N ILE A 337 6.55 -0.71 -16.46
CA ILE A 337 8.01 -0.63 -16.69
C ILE A 337 8.28 -0.28 -18.16
N ALA A 338 7.64 -0.97 -19.10
CA ALA A 338 7.78 -0.70 -20.53
C ALA A 338 7.32 0.73 -20.88
N LEU A 339 6.16 1.17 -20.35
CA LEU A 339 5.62 2.50 -20.56
C LEU A 339 6.60 3.59 -20.07
N MET A 340 7.20 3.41 -18.90
CA MET A 340 8.15 4.36 -18.33
C MET A 340 9.49 4.36 -19.08
N TYR A 341 9.92 3.19 -19.57
CA TYR A 341 11.16 3.08 -20.36
C TYR A 341 11.03 3.78 -21.70
N PHE A 342 9.95 3.54 -22.45
CA PHE A 342 9.73 4.14 -23.77
C PHE A 342 9.12 5.53 -23.71
N GLY A 343 8.47 5.88 -22.61
CA GLY A 343 7.75 7.14 -22.41
C GLY A 343 8.65 8.37 -22.18
N GLY A 344 10.00 8.18 -22.18
CA GLY A 344 10.94 9.28 -22.11
C GLY A 344 10.95 9.99 -20.77
N TYR A 345 10.90 9.25 -19.64
CA TYR A 345 11.07 9.83 -18.32
C TYR A 345 12.47 10.42 -18.22
N ALA A 346 12.61 11.65 -18.70
CA ALA A 346 13.79 12.49 -18.49
C ALA A 346 13.39 13.59 -17.50
N LEU A 347 14.14 13.70 -16.45
CA LEU A 347 14.09 14.86 -15.55
C LEU A 347 14.94 15.97 -16.12
#